data_ea998a6f6bf2fd47498e07fb1efb139d
#
_entry.id   ea998a6f6bf2fd47498e07fb1efb139d
#
_cell.length_a   1.000
_cell.length_b   1.000
_cell.length_c   1.000
_cell.angle_alpha   90.00
_cell.angle_beta   90.00
_cell.angle_gamma   90.00
#
_symmetry.space_group_name_H-M   'P 1'
#
loop_
_entity.id
_entity.type
_entity.pdbx_description
1 polymer ?
#
loop_
_entity_poly.entity_id
_entity_poly.type
_entity_poly.pdbx_seq_one_letter_code
_entity_poly.pdbx_strand_id
1 'polypeptide(L)'
;VSYGEHYVQNSKHDAWFDGVAELLQDLRDQGMKLAVATGKSRRGLDRVLSQTQSHELFDITRAASETMSKPHPLMLEEILEFTGVDVQHAIMVGDSSYDLEMAMNIEMPRIGVSYGVHDITVLQQYQPLTIVDDIAGLHHYLNQLIQINIDA
;
A
#
# COMPACT_ATOMS: atom_id res chain seq x y z
N VAL A 1 -2.24 1.38 -8.19
CA VAL A 1 -1.53 1.78 -6.98
C VAL A 1 -1.75 0.77 -5.89
N SER A 2 -0.68 0.37 -5.25
CA SER A 2 -0.74 -0.61 -4.19
C SER A 2 -0.62 0.09 -2.84
N TYR A 3 -1.44 -0.30 -1.88
CA TYR A 3 -1.32 0.16 -0.51
C TYR A 3 -0.68 -0.89 0.32
N GLY A 4 0.15 -0.45 1.22
CA GLY A 4 0.76 -1.33 2.17
C GLY A 4 -0.28 -1.99 3.06
N GLU A 5 0.01 -3.18 3.49
CA GLU A 5 -0.83 -3.92 4.39
C GLU A 5 -0.96 -3.24 5.75
N HIS A 6 -0.12 -2.23 6.00
CA HIS A 6 -0.09 -1.53 7.26
C HIS A 6 -1.49 -1.08 7.72
N TYR A 7 -2.26 -0.46 6.84
CA TYR A 7 -3.57 0.04 7.23
C TYR A 7 -4.52 -1.08 7.59
N VAL A 8 -4.38 -2.23 6.96
CA VAL A 8 -5.22 -3.37 7.21
C VAL A 8 -4.78 -4.10 8.46
N GLN A 9 -3.48 -4.34 8.63
CA GLN A 9 -2.95 -5.09 9.77
C GLN A 9 -3.10 -4.37 11.09
N ASN A 10 -2.87 -3.07 11.09
CA ASN A 10 -2.85 -2.30 12.32
C ASN A 10 -4.20 -1.74 12.73
N SER A 11 -5.22 -2.01 11.96
CA SER A 11 -6.56 -1.54 12.27
C SER A 11 -7.37 -2.54 13.10
N LYS A 12 -6.70 -3.39 13.82
CA LYS A 12 -7.34 -4.48 14.54
C LYS A 12 -8.32 -4.05 15.62
N HIS A 13 -8.25 -2.82 16.06
CA HIS A 13 -9.14 -2.35 17.10
C HIS A 13 -10.38 -1.71 16.53
N ASP A 14 -10.20 -0.83 15.57
CA ASP A 14 -11.25 -0.09 14.99
C ASP A 14 -11.04 0.14 13.60
N ALA A 15 -10.19 -0.66 13.12
CA ALA A 15 -10.13 -0.58 11.80
C ALA A 15 -9.26 0.43 11.14
N TRP A 16 -9.61 1.61 11.04
CA TRP A 16 -8.88 2.58 10.23
C TRP A 16 -8.22 3.63 11.09
N PHE A 17 -7.02 4.03 10.74
CA PHE A 17 -6.45 5.27 11.24
C PHE A 17 -7.28 6.42 10.68
N ASP A 18 -7.29 7.53 11.40
CA ASP A 18 -8.02 8.71 10.98
C ASP A 18 -7.56 9.14 9.58
N GLY A 19 -8.51 9.34 8.71
CA GLY A 19 -8.25 9.82 7.37
C GLY A 19 -7.97 8.75 6.32
N VAL A 20 -7.82 7.48 6.70
CA VAL A 20 -7.53 6.43 5.71
C VAL A 20 -8.69 6.23 4.74
N ALA A 21 -9.91 6.14 5.25
CA ALA A 21 -11.06 5.93 4.38
C ALA A 21 -11.23 7.09 3.41
N GLU A 22 -10.99 8.31 3.85
CA GLU A 22 -11.07 9.48 2.99
C GLU A 22 -9.98 9.48 1.94
N LEU A 23 -8.76 9.10 2.34
CA LEU A 23 -7.65 8.98 1.42
C LEU A 23 -7.96 8.00 0.31
N LEU A 24 -8.42 6.81 0.67
CA LEU A 24 -8.71 5.76 -0.31
C LEU A 24 -9.82 6.19 -1.26
N GLN A 25 -10.88 6.81 -0.73
CA GLN A 25 -11.97 7.26 -1.58
C GLN A 25 -11.52 8.38 -2.54
N ASP A 26 -10.70 9.31 -2.06
CA ASP A 26 -10.17 10.37 -2.91
C ASP A 26 -9.35 9.80 -4.06
N LEU A 27 -8.49 8.83 -3.79
CA LEU A 27 -7.68 8.22 -4.83
C LEU A 27 -8.54 7.48 -5.85
N ARG A 28 -9.57 6.77 -5.39
CA ARG A 28 -10.50 6.12 -6.32
C ARG A 28 -11.24 7.13 -7.18
N ASP A 29 -11.65 8.24 -6.59
CA ASP A 29 -12.35 9.29 -7.32
C ASP A 29 -11.46 9.91 -8.40
N GLN A 30 -10.16 9.85 -8.21
CA GLN A 30 -9.19 10.33 -9.20
C GLN A 30 -8.81 9.27 -10.24
N GLY A 31 -9.46 8.11 -10.20
CA GLY A 31 -9.22 7.07 -11.18
C GLY A 31 -8.09 6.10 -10.83
N MET A 32 -7.58 6.17 -9.62
CA MET A 32 -6.50 5.28 -9.18
C MET A 32 -7.04 3.90 -8.84
N LYS A 33 -6.28 2.88 -9.16
CA LYS A 33 -6.58 1.51 -8.74
C LYS A 33 -5.92 1.26 -7.41
N LEU A 34 -6.63 0.60 -6.52
CA LEU A 34 -6.15 0.33 -5.16
C LEU A 34 -6.05 -1.17 -4.93
N ALA A 35 -5.00 -1.56 -4.22
CA ALA A 35 -4.76 -2.97 -3.92
C ALA A 35 -4.16 -3.13 -2.52
N VAL A 36 -4.35 -4.31 -1.95
CA VAL A 36 -3.72 -4.71 -0.69
C VAL A 36 -2.78 -5.87 -0.95
N ALA A 37 -1.56 -5.75 -0.42
CA ALA A 37 -0.58 -6.83 -0.41
C ALA A 37 -0.21 -7.04 1.06
N THR A 38 -0.59 -8.18 1.63
CA THR A 38 -0.47 -8.39 3.07
C THR A 38 0.19 -9.71 3.43
N GLY A 39 0.92 -9.70 4.55
CA GLY A 39 1.45 -10.93 5.14
C GLY A 39 0.39 -11.78 5.86
N LYS A 40 -0.81 -11.26 6.04
CA LYS A 40 -1.91 -12.01 6.65
C LYS A 40 -2.37 -13.13 5.74
N SER A 41 -3.06 -14.11 6.34
CA SER A 41 -3.75 -15.12 5.55
C SER A 41 -4.99 -14.48 4.89
N ARG A 42 -5.51 -15.16 3.88
CA ARG A 42 -6.76 -14.71 3.25
C ARG A 42 -7.87 -14.55 4.29
N ARG A 43 -7.97 -15.47 5.22
CA ARG A 43 -8.99 -15.40 6.26
C ARG A 43 -8.83 -14.17 7.14
N GLY A 44 -7.58 -13.87 7.53
CA GLY A 44 -7.29 -12.70 8.35
C GLY A 44 -7.59 -11.40 7.61
N LEU A 45 -7.21 -11.33 6.35
CA LEU A 45 -7.49 -10.16 5.53
C LEU A 45 -9.00 -9.96 5.35
N ASP A 46 -9.73 -11.00 5.00
CA ASP A 46 -11.17 -10.88 4.78
C ASP A 46 -11.89 -10.42 6.05
N ARG A 47 -11.41 -10.86 7.22
CA ARG A 47 -11.98 -10.40 8.48
C ARG A 47 -11.81 -8.89 8.64
N VAL A 48 -10.63 -8.38 8.37
CA VAL A 48 -10.39 -6.94 8.51
C VAL A 48 -11.17 -6.15 7.48
N LEU A 49 -11.23 -6.62 6.25
CA LEU A 49 -12.00 -5.94 5.21
C LEU A 49 -13.50 -5.89 5.56
N SER A 50 -14.02 -6.95 6.16
CA SER A 50 -15.42 -6.98 6.60
C SER A 50 -15.65 -6.03 7.77
N GLN A 51 -14.74 -6.02 8.74
CA GLN A 51 -14.85 -5.15 9.90
C GLN A 51 -14.81 -3.68 9.52
N THR A 52 -14.02 -3.35 8.50
CA THR A 52 -13.87 -1.97 8.04
C THR A 52 -14.81 -1.61 6.90
N GLN A 53 -15.58 -2.59 6.42
CA GLN A 53 -16.48 -2.40 5.29
C GLN A 53 -15.76 -1.82 4.07
N SER A 54 -14.55 -2.34 3.79
CA SER A 54 -13.67 -1.76 2.80
C SER A 54 -13.42 -2.63 1.57
N HIS A 55 -14.12 -3.76 1.45
CA HIS A 55 -13.94 -4.65 0.30
C HIS A 55 -14.04 -3.92 -1.03
N GLU A 56 -14.99 -3.02 -1.16
CA GLU A 56 -15.25 -2.34 -2.43
C GLU A 56 -14.24 -1.27 -2.78
N LEU A 57 -13.39 -0.88 -1.82
CA LEU A 57 -12.37 0.12 -2.07
C LEU A 57 -11.19 -0.44 -2.87
N PHE A 58 -11.00 -1.75 -2.87
CA PHE A 58 -9.83 -2.36 -3.49
C PHE A 58 -10.20 -3.14 -4.74
N ASP A 59 -9.42 -2.93 -5.80
CA ASP A 59 -9.61 -3.63 -7.06
C ASP A 59 -9.10 -5.07 -6.99
N ILE A 60 -8.08 -5.32 -6.17
CA ILE A 60 -7.54 -6.65 -5.93
C ILE A 60 -6.85 -6.68 -4.59
N THR A 61 -6.89 -7.84 -3.94
CA THR A 61 -6.14 -8.07 -2.71
C THR A 61 -5.38 -9.38 -2.83
N ARG A 62 -4.14 -9.39 -2.31
CA ARG A 62 -3.31 -10.60 -2.28
C ARG A 62 -2.84 -10.84 -0.85
N ALA A 63 -3.06 -12.05 -0.38
CA ALA A 63 -2.66 -12.47 0.95
C ALA A 63 -1.48 -13.45 0.84
N ALA A 64 -0.68 -13.54 1.89
CA ALA A 64 0.53 -14.38 1.88
C ALA A 64 0.22 -15.85 1.60
N SER A 65 -0.95 -16.32 2.00
CA SER A 65 -1.33 -17.73 1.79
C SER A 65 -1.66 -18.07 0.34
N GLU A 66 -1.79 -17.07 -0.53
CA GLU A 66 -2.20 -17.26 -1.92
C GLU A 66 -1.05 -17.11 -2.92
N THR A 67 0.09 -16.67 -2.44
CA THR A 67 1.20 -16.29 -3.30
C THR A 67 2.51 -16.56 -2.56
N MET A 68 3.57 -15.85 -2.89
CA MET A 68 4.84 -15.96 -2.17
C MET A 68 4.93 -14.87 -1.12
N SER A 69 5.35 -15.26 0.08
CA SER A 69 5.47 -14.31 1.20
C SER A 69 6.52 -13.25 0.93
N LYS A 70 6.30 -12.06 1.51
CA LYS A 70 7.27 -10.97 1.46
C LYS A 70 8.63 -11.43 1.99
N PRO A 71 9.72 -10.96 1.45
CA PRO A 71 9.85 -9.88 0.45
C PRO A 71 9.86 -10.37 -1.01
N HIS A 72 9.39 -11.59 -1.28
CA HIS A 72 9.29 -12.06 -2.65
C HIS A 72 8.29 -11.19 -3.41
N PRO A 73 8.62 -10.73 -4.63
CA PRO A 73 7.79 -9.74 -5.32
C PRO A 73 6.54 -10.29 -6.00
N LEU A 74 6.25 -11.58 -5.91
CA LEU A 74 5.14 -12.18 -6.66
C LEU A 74 3.79 -11.51 -6.37
N MET A 75 3.52 -11.17 -5.11
CA MET A 75 2.27 -10.45 -4.77
C MET A 75 2.09 -9.21 -5.63
N LEU A 76 3.14 -8.40 -5.73
CA LEU A 76 3.08 -7.15 -6.49
C LEU A 76 3.00 -7.41 -7.98
N GLU A 77 3.72 -8.41 -8.47
CA GLU A 77 3.66 -8.77 -9.87
C GLU A 77 2.27 -9.20 -10.28
N GLU A 78 1.61 -9.99 -9.42
CA GLU A 78 0.23 -10.43 -9.69
C GLU A 78 -0.74 -9.25 -9.67
N ILE A 79 -0.54 -8.29 -8.77
CA ILE A 79 -1.37 -7.10 -8.72
C ILE A 79 -1.21 -6.25 -9.97
N LEU A 80 0.03 -6.07 -10.42
CA LEU A 80 0.29 -5.31 -11.65
C LEU A 80 -0.34 -5.98 -12.86
N GLU A 81 -0.23 -7.29 -12.95
CA GLU A 81 -0.82 -8.03 -14.05
C GLU A 81 -2.34 -7.88 -14.08
N PHE A 82 -2.97 -8.03 -12.93
CA PHE A 82 -4.42 -7.92 -12.82
C PHE A 82 -4.92 -6.51 -13.19
N THR A 83 -4.22 -5.48 -12.71
CA THR A 83 -4.67 -4.10 -12.90
C THR A 83 -4.25 -3.51 -14.24
N GLY A 84 -3.29 -4.12 -14.91
CA GLY A 84 -2.75 -3.59 -16.15
C GLY A 84 -1.90 -2.33 -15.98
N VAL A 85 -1.45 -2.05 -14.76
CA VAL A 85 -0.66 -0.86 -14.46
C VAL A 85 0.82 -1.19 -14.60
N ASP A 86 1.57 -0.33 -15.29
CA ASP A 86 3.02 -0.48 -15.39
C ASP A 86 3.66 -0.23 -14.02
N VAL A 87 4.74 -0.95 -13.74
CA VAL A 87 5.42 -0.85 -12.45
C VAL A 87 5.85 0.59 -12.14
N GLN A 88 6.22 1.35 -13.15
CA GLN A 88 6.64 2.74 -12.97
C GLN A 88 5.51 3.66 -12.55
N HIS A 89 4.28 3.25 -12.75
CA HIS A 89 3.08 4.04 -12.42
C HIS A 89 2.36 3.50 -11.18
N ALA A 90 2.99 2.60 -10.45
CA ALA A 90 2.46 2.04 -9.23
C ALA A 90 3.30 2.49 -8.04
N ILE A 91 2.71 2.56 -6.87
CA ILE A 91 3.43 2.95 -5.65
C ILE A 91 3.06 1.97 -4.55
N MET A 92 4.09 1.42 -3.90
CA MET A 92 3.92 0.62 -2.71
C MET A 92 4.03 1.52 -1.48
N VAL A 93 3.03 1.47 -0.62
CA VAL A 93 3.06 2.19 0.66
C VAL A 93 3.19 1.14 1.76
N GLY A 94 4.25 1.22 2.55
CA GLY A 94 4.49 0.22 3.57
C GLY A 94 5.20 0.74 4.79
N ASP A 95 5.04 0.02 5.89
CA ASP A 95 5.60 0.38 7.18
C ASP A 95 6.74 -0.52 7.62
N SER A 96 7.09 -1.49 6.80
CA SER A 96 8.15 -2.44 7.15
C SER A 96 9.18 -2.55 6.04
N SER A 97 10.36 -3.06 6.42
CA SER A 97 11.42 -3.32 5.45
C SER A 97 10.98 -4.36 4.41
N TYR A 98 10.12 -5.29 4.78
CA TYR A 98 9.65 -6.32 3.86
C TYR A 98 8.81 -5.74 2.73
N ASP A 99 7.95 -4.78 3.05
CA ASP A 99 7.15 -4.09 2.04
C ASP A 99 8.02 -3.35 1.04
N LEU A 100 8.97 -2.57 1.57
CA LEU A 100 9.82 -1.75 0.72
C LEU A 100 10.80 -2.60 -0.09
N GLU A 101 11.31 -3.66 0.49
CA GLU A 101 12.20 -4.58 -0.23
C GLU A 101 11.45 -5.28 -1.36
N MET A 102 10.22 -5.71 -1.10
CA MET A 102 9.39 -6.35 -2.12
C MET A 102 9.21 -5.43 -3.33
N ALA A 103 8.92 -4.16 -3.08
CA ALA A 103 8.78 -3.17 -4.14
C ALA A 103 10.12 -2.88 -4.83
N MET A 104 11.20 -2.77 -4.05
CA MET A 104 12.52 -2.50 -4.61
C MET A 104 12.98 -3.61 -5.55
N ASN A 105 12.60 -4.86 -5.25
CA ASN A 105 13.00 -6.01 -6.06
C ASN A 105 12.44 -5.98 -7.49
N ILE A 106 11.40 -5.20 -7.73
CA ILE A 106 10.86 -5.01 -9.07
C ILE A 106 10.90 -3.55 -9.50
N GLU A 107 11.69 -2.76 -8.80
CA GLU A 107 11.87 -1.33 -9.10
C GLU A 107 10.57 -0.54 -9.09
N MET A 108 9.62 -0.93 -8.24
CA MET A 108 8.39 -0.19 -8.03
C MET A 108 8.66 1.01 -7.11
N PRO A 109 8.20 2.21 -7.46
CA PRO A 109 8.25 3.35 -6.55
C PRO A 109 7.60 3.00 -5.21
N ARG A 110 8.16 3.51 -4.12
CA ARG A 110 7.73 3.14 -2.78
C ARG A 110 7.80 4.31 -1.81
N ILE A 111 6.89 4.28 -0.84
CA ILE A 111 6.80 5.28 0.23
C ILE A 111 6.79 4.52 1.55
N GLY A 112 7.61 4.97 2.49
CA GLY A 112 7.60 4.42 3.84
C GLY A 112 6.71 5.23 4.76
N VAL A 113 6.04 4.56 5.70
CA VAL A 113 5.29 5.22 6.77
C VAL A 113 5.95 4.91 8.10
N SER A 114 6.22 5.94 8.89
CA SER A 114 7.05 5.82 10.10
C SER A 114 6.28 5.41 11.35
N TYR A 115 4.97 5.31 11.27
CA TYR A 115 4.16 4.95 12.43
C TYR A 115 3.91 3.44 12.54
N GLY A 116 4.66 2.65 11.81
CA GLY A 116 4.51 1.19 11.79
C GLY A 116 5.58 0.47 12.58
N VAL A 117 5.96 -0.71 12.09
CA VAL A 117 6.81 -1.66 12.81
C VAL A 117 8.28 -1.25 12.84
N HIS A 118 8.79 -0.68 11.77
CA HIS A 118 10.21 -0.38 11.64
C HIS A 118 10.46 1.12 11.71
N ASP A 119 11.64 1.51 12.24
CA ASP A 119 11.98 2.92 12.36
C ASP A 119 12.48 3.47 11.02
N ILE A 120 12.63 4.80 11.00
CA ILE A 120 13.02 5.52 9.79
C ILE A 120 14.35 5.05 9.22
N THR A 121 15.32 4.76 10.10
CA THR A 121 16.65 4.35 9.66
C THR A 121 16.59 3.06 8.84
N VAL A 122 15.78 2.11 9.29
CA VAL A 122 15.60 0.86 8.57
C VAL A 122 14.91 1.10 7.23
N LEU A 123 13.85 1.90 7.22
CA LEU A 123 13.09 2.17 5.99
C LEU A 123 13.93 2.89 4.93
N GLN A 124 14.81 3.78 5.36
CA GLN A 124 15.65 4.55 4.43
C GLN A 124 16.59 3.67 3.60
N GLN A 125 16.93 2.49 4.09
CA GLN A 125 17.82 1.58 3.37
C GLN A 125 17.22 1.08 2.06
N TYR A 126 15.90 1.16 1.90
CA TYR A 126 15.20 0.69 0.71
C TYR A 126 14.86 1.81 -0.26
N GLN A 127 15.46 2.96 -0.08
CA GLN A 127 15.37 4.09 -1.02
C GLN A 127 13.93 4.50 -1.36
N PRO A 128 13.10 4.78 -0.34
CA PRO A 128 11.74 5.24 -0.61
C PRO A 128 11.74 6.64 -1.22
N LEU A 129 10.67 6.98 -1.95
CA LEU A 129 10.49 8.34 -2.46
C LEU A 129 10.42 9.34 -1.32
N THR A 130 9.77 8.95 -0.24
CA THR A 130 9.69 9.73 0.98
C THR A 130 9.27 8.82 2.11
N ILE A 131 9.38 9.31 3.34
CA ILE A 131 8.84 8.66 4.51
C ILE A 131 7.91 9.67 5.17
N VAL A 132 6.66 9.28 5.38
CA VAL A 132 5.66 10.16 5.98
C VAL A 132 5.31 9.66 7.38
N ASP A 133 4.89 10.59 8.24
CA ASP A 133 4.62 10.27 9.64
C ASP A 133 3.15 10.04 9.94
N ASP A 134 2.26 10.46 9.06
CA ASP A 134 0.83 10.33 9.29
C ASP A 134 0.07 10.25 7.96
N ILE A 135 -1.23 10.00 8.08
CA ILE A 135 -2.09 9.84 6.91
C ILE A 135 -2.24 11.15 6.15
N ALA A 136 -2.30 12.28 6.85
CA ALA A 136 -2.41 13.58 6.19
C ALA A 136 -1.19 13.85 5.30
N GLY A 137 0.00 13.53 5.81
CA GLY A 137 1.23 13.67 5.01
C GLY A 137 1.25 12.76 3.81
N LEU A 138 0.80 11.52 3.97
CA LEU A 138 0.69 10.59 2.86
C LEU A 138 -0.28 11.09 1.80
N HIS A 139 -1.45 11.54 2.22
CA HIS A 139 -2.48 12.03 1.32
C HIS A 139 -1.98 13.22 0.50
N HIS A 140 -1.34 14.15 1.20
CA HIS A 140 -0.78 15.34 0.54
C HIS A 140 0.28 14.96 -0.50
N TYR A 141 1.20 14.08 -0.13
CA TYR A 141 2.28 13.66 -1.02
C TYR A 141 1.75 12.95 -2.27
N LEU A 142 0.79 12.03 -2.08
CA LEU A 142 0.20 11.28 -3.20
C LEU A 142 -0.54 12.23 -4.15
N ASN A 143 -1.25 13.20 -3.62
CA ASN A 143 -1.94 14.18 -4.47
C ASN A 143 -0.97 15.01 -5.28
N GLN A 144 0.18 15.36 -4.70
CA GLN A 144 1.23 16.07 -5.45
C GLN A 144 1.78 15.21 -6.58
N LEU A 145 2.02 13.93 -6.35
CA LEU A 145 2.53 13.03 -7.39
C LEU A 145 1.52 12.87 -8.53
N ILE A 146 0.25 12.74 -8.20
CA ILE A 146 -0.80 12.60 -9.20
C ILE A 146 -0.87 13.85 -10.05
N GLN A 147 -0.80 15.02 -9.43
CA GLN A 147 -0.87 16.30 -10.14
C GLN A 147 0.31 16.47 -11.10
N ILE A 148 1.51 16.09 -10.67
CA ILE A 148 2.69 16.15 -11.53
C ILE A 148 2.51 15.27 -12.76
N ASN A 149 1.97 14.06 -12.58
CA ASN A 149 1.77 13.13 -13.69
C ASN A 149 0.68 13.61 -14.66
N ILE A 150 -0.34 14.30 -14.16
CA ILE A 150 -1.38 14.86 -15.01
C ILE A 150 -0.84 16.02 -15.83
N ASP A 151 0.02 16.82 -15.23
CA ASP A 151 0.57 18.01 -15.88
C ASP A 151 1.71 17.69 -16.85
N ALA A 152 2.28 16.51 -16.71
CA ALA A 152 3.33 16.06 -17.60
C ALA A 152 2.76 15.53 -18.92
#